data_31b9aa10603eb394e37c3a11d2415c05
#
_entry.id   31b9aa10603eb394e37c3a11d2415c05
#
_cell.length_a   1.000
_cell.length_b   1.000
_cell.length_c   1.000
_cell.angle_alpha   90.00
_cell.angle_beta   90.00
_cell.angle_gamma   90.00
#
_symmetry.space_group_name_H-M   'P 1'
#
loop_
_entity.id
_entity.type
_entity.pdbx_description
1 polymer ?
#
loop_
_entity_poly.entity_id
_entity_poly.type
_entity_poly.pdbx_seq_one_letter_code
_entity_poly.pdbx_strand_id
1 'polypeptide(L)'
;MGMARRSGEATREEIRVAAARLFRERGFARTSVRDIAAQAVINPALVIRHFGTKELLFLETMSFTIDDEPLFDVPLEQFGERFIEVLLADDDIRGVYLALVRGSNEPRIKGRLQAVHERTFVEPVRRRLTGPDADIRARMAATVVGGLLYALWVVEDEGLAHASRPELITRYGALLQQALTPT
;
A
#
# COMPACT_ATOMS: atom_id res chain seq x y z
N MET A 1 -13.02 32.46 -22.98
CA MET A 1 -12.29 31.25 -23.27
C MET A 1 -12.50 30.29 -22.05
N GLY A 2 -13.35 29.30 -22.20
CA GLY A 2 -13.75 28.40 -21.12
C GLY A 2 -12.61 27.48 -20.76
N MET A 3 -12.15 27.54 -19.51
CA MET A 3 -11.38 26.42 -18.91
C MET A 3 -12.31 25.21 -18.87
N ALA A 4 -12.02 24.23 -19.73
CA ALA A 4 -12.72 22.96 -19.69
C ALA A 4 -12.62 22.39 -18.26
N ARG A 5 -13.77 22.13 -17.66
CA ARG A 5 -13.89 21.52 -16.34
C ARG A 5 -13.27 20.13 -16.45
N ARG A 6 -12.04 19.97 -15.95
CA ARG A 6 -11.36 18.67 -15.89
C ARG A 6 -12.31 17.67 -15.22
N SER A 7 -12.46 16.46 -15.77
CA SER A 7 -13.25 15.43 -15.11
C SER A 7 -12.63 15.13 -13.76
N GLY A 8 -13.45 14.76 -12.76
CA GLY A 8 -12.95 14.44 -11.42
C GLY A 8 -11.91 13.30 -11.45
N GLU A 9 -12.03 12.41 -12.43
CA GLU A 9 -11.10 11.30 -12.64
C GLU A 9 -9.74 11.75 -13.22
N ALA A 10 -9.74 12.66 -14.18
CA ALA A 10 -8.49 13.25 -14.71
C ALA A 10 -7.73 14.01 -13.61
N THR A 11 -8.45 14.80 -12.79
CA THR A 11 -7.84 15.50 -11.64
C THR A 11 -7.27 14.52 -10.61
N ARG A 12 -7.99 13.42 -10.34
CA ARG A 12 -7.53 12.39 -9.43
C ARG A 12 -6.23 11.74 -9.92
N GLU A 13 -6.14 11.43 -11.20
CA GLU A 13 -4.95 10.84 -11.80
C GLU A 13 -3.76 11.81 -11.82
N GLU A 14 -3.98 13.09 -12.14
CA GLU A 14 -2.94 14.14 -12.05
C GLU A 14 -2.36 14.23 -10.64
N ILE A 15 -3.20 14.19 -9.60
CA ILE A 15 -2.76 14.18 -8.20
C ILE A 15 -1.92 12.92 -7.91
N ARG A 16 -2.39 11.74 -8.33
CA ARG A 16 -1.71 10.47 -8.10
C ARG A 16 -0.31 10.46 -8.72
N VAL A 17 -0.19 10.90 -9.97
CA VAL A 17 1.10 10.99 -10.70
C VAL A 17 2.05 11.97 -10.02
N ALA A 18 1.56 13.15 -9.64
CA ALA A 18 2.36 14.16 -8.94
C ALA A 18 2.86 13.64 -7.58
N ALA A 19 1.98 12.97 -6.83
CA ALA A 19 2.31 12.38 -5.53
C ALA A 19 3.33 11.25 -5.66
N ALA A 20 3.11 10.30 -6.60
CA ALA A 20 4.03 9.20 -6.85
C ALA A 20 5.45 9.69 -7.15
N ARG A 21 5.57 10.75 -7.97
CA ARG A 21 6.85 11.36 -8.28
C ARG A 21 7.52 11.95 -7.02
N LEU A 22 6.79 12.78 -6.27
CA LEU A 22 7.34 13.47 -5.09
C LEU A 22 7.71 12.48 -3.97
N PHE A 23 6.91 11.46 -3.74
CA PHE A 23 7.22 10.44 -2.75
C PHE A 23 8.47 9.65 -3.12
N ARG A 24 8.67 9.33 -4.40
CA ARG A 24 9.88 8.66 -4.88
C ARG A 24 11.13 9.55 -4.77
N GLU A 25 11.01 10.83 -5.12
CA GLU A 25 12.14 11.78 -5.12
C GLU A 25 12.55 12.21 -3.70
N ARG A 26 11.61 12.35 -2.77
CA ARG A 26 11.82 13.01 -1.47
C ARG A 26 11.45 12.17 -0.26
N GLY A 27 10.78 11.03 -0.47
CA GLY A 27 10.17 10.21 0.58
C GLY A 27 8.86 10.78 1.12
N PHE A 28 8.12 9.95 1.85
CA PHE A 28 6.84 10.31 2.43
C PHE A 28 6.93 11.47 3.42
N ALA A 29 7.90 11.42 4.36
CA ALA A 29 8.01 12.40 5.44
C ALA A 29 8.25 13.82 4.94
N ARG A 30 9.05 13.98 3.86
CA ARG A 30 9.42 15.29 3.29
C ARG A 30 8.49 15.81 2.22
N THR A 31 7.40 15.11 1.92
CA THR A 31 6.39 15.51 0.94
C THR A 31 5.12 15.98 1.66
N SER A 32 4.68 17.19 1.42
CA SER A 32 3.42 17.72 1.96
C SER A 32 2.29 17.69 0.94
N VAL A 33 1.04 17.77 1.43
CA VAL A 33 -0.15 17.94 0.56
C VAL A 33 -0.04 19.21 -0.30
N ARG A 34 0.61 20.27 0.21
CA ARG A 34 0.82 21.52 -0.53
C ARG A 34 1.81 21.32 -1.67
N ASP A 35 2.87 20.55 -1.48
CA ASP A 35 3.84 20.24 -2.54
C ASP A 35 3.19 19.44 -3.66
N ILE A 36 2.38 18.43 -3.30
CA ILE A 36 1.63 17.64 -4.27
C ILE A 36 0.66 18.50 -5.07
N ALA A 37 -0.08 19.37 -4.40
CA ALA A 37 -1.03 20.28 -5.04
C ALA A 37 -0.33 21.28 -5.97
N ALA A 38 0.81 21.82 -5.56
CA ALA A 38 1.63 22.71 -6.39
C ALA A 38 2.15 21.99 -7.65
N GLN A 39 2.64 20.75 -7.50
CA GLN A 39 3.11 19.91 -8.60
C GLN A 39 2.00 19.57 -9.60
N ALA A 40 0.78 19.30 -9.11
CA ALA A 40 -0.41 19.01 -9.93
C ALA A 40 -1.14 20.27 -10.44
N VAL A 41 -0.68 21.48 -10.05
CA VAL A 41 -1.30 22.78 -10.40
C VAL A 41 -2.77 22.83 -10.00
N ILE A 42 -3.07 22.48 -8.74
CA ILE A 42 -4.42 22.46 -8.18
C ILE A 42 -4.47 23.04 -6.77
N ASN A 43 -5.70 23.21 -6.25
CA ASN A 43 -5.89 23.59 -4.85
C ASN A 43 -5.62 22.40 -3.90
N PRO A 44 -4.85 22.58 -2.79
CA PRO A 44 -4.60 21.52 -1.80
C PRO A 44 -5.86 20.83 -1.26
N ALA A 45 -6.98 21.56 -1.17
CA ALA A 45 -8.25 20.99 -0.73
C ALA A 45 -8.76 19.86 -1.67
N LEU A 46 -8.39 19.90 -2.96
CA LEU A 46 -8.75 18.85 -3.91
C LEU A 46 -7.99 17.56 -3.64
N VAL A 47 -6.74 17.63 -3.20
CA VAL A 47 -5.98 16.44 -2.79
C VAL A 47 -6.72 15.72 -1.66
N ILE A 48 -7.09 16.44 -0.61
CA ILE A 48 -7.82 15.89 0.53
C ILE A 48 -9.22 15.41 0.12
N ARG A 49 -9.91 16.15 -0.76
CA ARG A 49 -11.23 15.73 -1.26
C ARG A 49 -11.17 14.40 -2.01
N HIS A 50 -10.15 14.19 -2.86
CA HIS A 50 -10.01 12.97 -3.67
C HIS A 50 -9.48 11.79 -2.87
N PHE A 51 -8.48 12.01 -2.01
CA PHE A 51 -7.75 10.91 -1.35
C PHE A 51 -8.00 10.80 0.16
N GLY A 52 -8.48 11.85 0.80
CA GLY A 52 -8.75 11.89 2.24
C GLY A 52 -7.56 12.31 3.06
N THR A 53 -6.47 11.54 3.04
CA THR A 53 -5.23 11.86 3.74
C THR A 53 -4.01 11.65 2.84
N LYS A 54 -2.87 12.18 3.25
CA LYS A 54 -1.59 11.97 2.55
C LYS A 54 -1.18 10.49 2.59
N GLU A 55 -1.47 9.81 3.69
CA GLU A 55 -1.18 8.39 3.91
C GLU A 55 -1.98 7.50 2.93
N LEU A 56 -3.27 7.77 2.78
CA LEU A 56 -4.11 7.06 1.80
C LEU A 56 -3.65 7.31 0.37
N LEU A 57 -3.25 8.54 0.06
CA LEU A 57 -2.66 8.86 -1.25
C LEU A 57 -1.34 8.11 -1.45
N PHE A 58 -0.47 8.06 -0.44
CA PHE A 58 0.78 7.30 -0.51
C PHE A 58 0.52 5.83 -0.83
N LEU A 59 -0.40 5.17 -0.12
CA LEU A 59 -0.77 3.77 -0.42
C LEU A 59 -1.23 3.59 -1.87
N GLU A 60 -1.99 4.56 -2.41
CA GLU A 60 -2.46 4.50 -3.80
C GLU A 60 -1.35 4.75 -4.84
N THR A 61 -0.24 5.34 -4.41
CA THR A 61 0.92 5.59 -5.27
C THR A 61 2.01 4.54 -5.10
N MET A 62 1.91 3.67 -4.08
CA MET A 62 2.88 2.61 -3.86
C MET A 62 2.92 1.68 -5.08
N SER A 63 4.05 1.72 -5.77
CA SER A 63 4.42 0.66 -6.68
C SER A 63 5.36 -0.25 -5.92
N PHE A 64 4.89 -1.42 -5.52
CA PHE A 64 5.77 -2.45 -4.99
C PHE A 64 6.67 -2.92 -6.13
N THR A 65 7.96 -2.63 -6.03
CA THR A 65 8.96 -3.00 -7.04
C THR A 65 10.12 -3.71 -6.39
N ILE A 66 10.70 -4.64 -7.12
CA ILE A 66 11.99 -5.26 -6.82
C ILE A 66 12.84 -5.08 -8.07
N ASP A 67 14.00 -4.45 -7.93
CA ASP A 67 14.95 -4.25 -9.03
C ASP A 67 14.27 -3.67 -10.29
N ASP A 68 13.45 -2.62 -10.12
CA ASP A 68 12.66 -1.95 -11.16
C ASP A 68 11.51 -2.79 -11.77
N GLU A 69 11.31 -4.03 -11.35
CA GLU A 69 10.16 -4.84 -11.75
C GLU A 69 8.96 -4.64 -10.81
N PRO A 70 7.74 -4.47 -11.33
CA PRO A 70 6.54 -4.43 -10.50
C PRO A 70 6.39 -5.74 -9.72
N LEU A 71 6.25 -5.67 -8.40
CA LEU A 71 6.13 -6.86 -7.54
C LEU A 71 4.99 -7.79 -7.95
N PHE A 72 3.91 -7.21 -8.50
CA PHE A 72 2.79 -8.02 -8.97
C PHE A 72 3.03 -8.70 -10.32
N ASP A 73 4.16 -8.44 -10.99
CA ASP A 73 4.56 -9.11 -12.24
C ASP A 73 5.54 -10.26 -12.01
N VAL A 74 6.06 -10.44 -10.77
CA VAL A 74 6.89 -11.61 -10.43
C VAL A 74 6.06 -12.90 -10.48
N PRO A 75 6.66 -14.08 -10.75
CA PRO A 75 5.96 -15.37 -10.68
C PRO A 75 5.21 -15.56 -9.36
N LEU A 76 3.99 -16.11 -9.43
CA LEU A 76 3.15 -16.27 -8.25
C LEU A 76 3.83 -17.11 -7.16
N GLU A 77 4.64 -18.07 -7.54
CA GLU A 77 5.39 -18.97 -6.65
C GLU A 77 6.48 -18.26 -5.84
N GLN A 78 6.91 -17.08 -6.30
CA GLN A 78 7.93 -16.26 -5.65
C GLN A 78 7.31 -15.05 -4.90
N PHE A 79 6.00 -14.86 -5.05
CA PHE A 79 5.32 -13.67 -4.55
C PHE A 79 5.47 -13.50 -3.03
N GLY A 80 5.32 -14.59 -2.26
CA GLY A 80 5.29 -14.52 -0.81
C GLY A 80 6.56 -13.89 -0.21
N GLU A 81 7.74 -14.45 -0.51
CA GLU A 81 9.01 -13.94 0.03
C GLU A 81 9.34 -12.54 -0.52
N ARG A 82 9.14 -12.35 -1.83
CA ARG A 82 9.41 -11.05 -2.46
C ARG A 82 8.56 -9.93 -1.90
N PHE A 83 7.29 -10.19 -1.64
CA PHE A 83 6.41 -9.20 -1.06
C PHE A 83 6.84 -8.80 0.35
N ILE A 84 7.16 -9.76 1.21
CA ILE A 84 7.64 -9.49 2.57
C ILE A 84 8.99 -8.76 2.55
N GLU A 85 9.89 -9.12 1.64
CA GLU A 85 11.18 -8.47 1.46
C GLU A 85 11.02 -6.97 1.16
N VAL A 86 10.20 -6.62 0.16
CA VAL A 86 9.92 -5.23 -0.23
C VAL A 86 9.24 -4.48 0.92
N LEU A 87 8.25 -5.10 1.55
CA LEU A 87 7.49 -4.50 2.64
C LEU A 87 8.37 -4.10 3.83
N LEU A 88 9.34 -4.96 4.19
CA LEU A 88 10.26 -4.71 5.30
C LEU A 88 11.45 -3.82 4.92
N ALA A 89 11.64 -3.54 3.62
CA ALA A 89 12.75 -2.69 3.15
C ALA A 89 12.48 -1.20 3.27
N ASP A 90 11.21 -0.79 3.30
CA ASP A 90 10.77 0.58 3.14
C ASP A 90 10.31 1.18 4.48
N ASP A 91 11.13 2.08 5.04
CA ASP A 91 10.81 2.79 6.29
C ASP A 91 9.59 3.72 6.17
N ASP A 92 9.31 4.23 4.97
CA ASP A 92 8.13 5.07 4.73
C ASP A 92 6.83 4.26 4.92
N ILE A 93 6.83 2.96 4.58
CA ILE A 93 5.69 2.05 4.79
C ILE A 93 5.34 1.97 6.28
N ARG A 94 6.35 1.83 7.16
CA ARG A 94 6.12 1.80 8.61
C ARG A 94 5.42 3.07 9.10
N GLY A 95 5.92 4.23 8.70
CA GLY A 95 5.35 5.53 9.09
C GLY A 95 3.90 5.69 8.65
N VAL A 96 3.62 5.31 7.42
CA VAL A 96 2.26 5.36 6.85
C VAL A 96 1.33 4.37 7.55
N TYR A 97 1.77 3.13 7.77
CA TYR A 97 0.98 2.11 8.45
C TYR A 97 0.57 2.56 9.86
N LEU A 98 1.52 3.07 10.65
CA LEU A 98 1.23 3.58 11.99
C LEU A 98 0.26 4.76 11.98
N ALA A 99 0.39 5.68 11.02
CA ALA A 99 -0.53 6.81 10.88
C ALA A 99 -1.95 6.33 10.52
N LEU A 100 -2.08 5.33 9.65
CA LEU A 100 -3.36 4.74 9.26
C LEU A 100 -4.02 3.98 10.43
N VAL A 101 -3.25 3.23 11.20
CA VAL A 101 -3.76 2.54 12.40
C VAL A 101 -4.31 3.56 13.40
N ARG A 102 -3.58 4.65 13.68
CA ARG A 102 -4.06 5.73 14.56
C ARG A 102 -5.35 6.39 14.06
N GLY A 103 -5.45 6.59 12.73
CA GLY A 103 -6.62 7.21 12.10
C GLY A 103 -7.79 6.26 11.83
N SER A 104 -7.63 4.94 12.02
CA SER A 104 -8.62 3.93 11.61
C SER A 104 -9.97 4.02 12.34
N ASN A 105 -10.01 4.67 13.51
CA ASN A 105 -11.24 4.92 14.27
C ASN A 105 -12.11 6.05 13.69
N GLU A 106 -11.56 6.87 12.77
CA GLU A 106 -12.34 7.91 12.11
C GLU A 106 -13.19 7.31 10.98
N PRO A 107 -14.54 7.50 10.98
CA PRO A 107 -15.42 6.90 9.97
C PRO A 107 -15.03 7.25 8.52
N ARG A 108 -14.54 8.47 8.30
CA ARG A 108 -14.11 8.94 6.97
C ARG A 108 -12.86 8.21 6.47
N ILE A 109 -11.94 7.88 7.37
CA ILE A 109 -10.70 7.17 7.05
C ILE A 109 -11.00 5.68 6.85
N LYS A 110 -11.83 5.08 7.71
CA LYS A 110 -12.19 3.66 7.66
C LYS A 110 -12.72 3.22 6.29
N GLY A 111 -13.71 3.93 5.74
CA GLY A 111 -14.27 3.59 4.42
C GLY A 111 -13.26 3.72 3.28
N ARG A 112 -12.40 4.73 3.33
CA ARG A 112 -11.33 4.93 2.33
C ARG A 112 -10.21 3.92 2.48
N LEU A 113 -9.82 3.56 3.71
CA LEU A 113 -8.82 2.54 3.97
C LEU A 113 -9.25 1.19 3.39
N GLN A 114 -10.53 0.81 3.57
CA GLN A 114 -11.08 -0.40 2.97
C GLN A 114 -10.98 -0.37 1.44
N ALA A 115 -11.37 0.74 0.81
CA ALA A 115 -11.30 0.88 -0.65
C ALA A 115 -9.87 0.85 -1.18
N VAL A 116 -8.92 1.47 -0.47
CA VAL A 116 -7.50 1.45 -0.83
C VAL A 116 -6.94 0.03 -0.67
N HIS A 117 -7.19 -0.63 0.47
CA HIS A 117 -6.78 -2.01 0.72
C HIS A 117 -7.27 -2.97 -0.36
N GLU A 118 -8.55 -2.87 -0.73
CA GLU A 118 -9.12 -3.67 -1.82
C GLU A 118 -8.39 -3.44 -3.14
N ARG A 119 -8.19 -2.19 -3.53
CA ARG A 119 -7.59 -1.83 -4.82
C ARG A 119 -6.09 -2.08 -4.91
N THR A 120 -5.35 -1.83 -3.84
CA THR A 120 -3.87 -1.89 -3.87
C THR A 120 -3.31 -3.26 -3.52
N PHE A 121 -4.05 -4.10 -2.82
CA PHE A 121 -3.58 -5.43 -2.44
C PHE A 121 -4.53 -6.54 -2.88
N VAL A 122 -5.78 -6.55 -2.39
CA VAL A 122 -6.67 -7.70 -2.58
C VAL A 122 -6.96 -7.96 -4.05
N GLU A 123 -7.38 -6.95 -4.80
CA GLU A 123 -7.75 -7.10 -6.21
C GLU A 123 -6.56 -7.47 -7.12
N PRO A 124 -5.35 -6.86 -7.02
CA PRO A 124 -4.20 -7.31 -7.78
C PRO A 124 -3.80 -8.75 -7.51
N VAL A 125 -3.82 -9.19 -6.25
CA VAL A 125 -3.54 -10.58 -5.88
C VAL A 125 -4.64 -11.50 -6.41
N ARG A 126 -5.92 -11.18 -6.18
CA ARG A 126 -7.07 -11.97 -6.61
C ARG A 126 -7.05 -12.24 -8.12
N ARG A 127 -6.69 -11.26 -8.95
CA ARG A 127 -6.60 -11.41 -10.41
C ARG A 127 -5.57 -12.46 -10.86
N ARG A 128 -4.60 -12.76 -10.03
CA ARG A 128 -3.56 -13.75 -10.31
C ARG A 128 -3.93 -15.16 -9.85
N LEU A 129 -4.98 -15.28 -9.02
CA LEU A 129 -5.44 -16.54 -8.48
C LEU A 129 -6.54 -17.13 -9.36
N THR A 130 -6.58 -18.46 -9.43
CA THR A 130 -7.64 -19.22 -10.08
C THR A 130 -8.45 -20.02 -9.06
N GLY A 131 -9.65 -20.43 -9.45
CA GLY A 131 -10.54 -21.22 -8.59
C GLY A 131 -11.58 -20.38 -7.85
N PRO A 132 -12.62 -21.05 -7.30
CA PRO A 132 -13.75 -20.39 -6.65
C PRO A 132 -13.38 -19.69 -5.32
N ASP A 133 -12.26 -20.08 -4.72
CA ASP A 133 -11.73 -19.59 -3.45
C ASP A 133 -10.71 -18.45 -3.60
N ALA A 134 -10.47 -17.94 -4.82
CA ALA A 134 -9.48 -16.91 -5.10
C ALA A 134 -9.67 -15.63 -4.26
N ASP A 135 -10.91 -15.20 -4.03
CA ASP A 135 -11.18 -14.00 -3.21
C ASP A 135 -10.77 -14.20 -1.75
N ILE A 136 -11.16 -15.32 -1.14
CA ILE A 136 -10.81 -15.58 0.27
C ILE A 136 -9.30 -15.77 0.44
N ARG A 137 -8.62 -16.41 -0.51
CA ARG A 137 -7.16 -16.57 -0.47
C ARG A 137 -6.43 -15.23 -0.55
N ALA A 138 -6.87 -14.32 -1.42
CA ALA A 138 -6.31 -12.98 -1.49
C ALA A 138 -6.50 -12.20 -0.16
N ARG A 139 -7.65 -12.36 0.50
CA ARG A 139 -7.92 -11.75 1.82
C ARG A 139 -7.11 -12.38 2.94
N MET A 140 -6.92 -13.69 2.92
CA MET A 140 -6.04 -14.39 3.86
C MET A 140 -4.59 -13.90 3.71
N ALA A 141 -4.10 -13.76 2.48
CA ALA A 141 -2.80 -13.19 2.19
C ALA A 141 -2.65 -11.77 2.78
N ALA A 142 -3.66 -10.91 2.59
CA ALA A 142 -3.69 -9.58 3.18
C ALA A 142 -3.68 -9.61 4.72
N THR A 143 -4.34 -10.60 5.33
CA THR A 143 -4.37 -10.78 6.78
C THR A 143 -3.01 -11.20 7.33
N VAL A 144 -2.29 -12.09 6.65
CA VAL A 144 -0.91 -12.48 7.01
C VAL A 144 0.01 -11.26 7.03
N VAL A 145 -0.04 -10.45 5.98
CA VAL A 145 0.73 -9.20 5.90
C VAL A 145 0.35 -8.23 7.01
N GLY A 146 -0.94 -7.95 7.17
CA GLY A 146 -1.44 -7.03 8.19
C GLY A 146 -1.09 -7.49 9.61
N GLY A 147 -1.15 -8.79 9.89
CA GLY A 147 -0.77 -9.38 11.17
C GLY A 147 0.71 -9.19 11.49
N LEU A 148 1.59 -9.42 10.51
CA LEU A 148 3.03 -9.18 10.66
C LEU A 148 3.31 -7.71 10.99
N LEU A 149 2.76 -6.77 10.21
CA LEU A 149 2.97 -5.35 10.42
C LEU A 149 2.43 -4.88 11.76
N TYR A 150 1.27 -5.38 12.16
CA TYR A 150 0.69 -5.08 13.47
C TYR A 150 1.59 -5.56 14.61
N ALA A 151 2.06 -6.80 14.55
CA ALA A 151 2.95 -7.36 15.58
C ALA A 151 4.27 -6.59 15.66
N LEU A 152 4.92 -6.32 14.51
CA LEU A 152 6.22 -5.64 14.47
C LEU A 152 6.14 -4.15 14.85
N TRP A 153 5.10 -3.43 14.40
CA TRP A 153 5.11 -1.96 14.43
C TRP A 153 4.10 -1.35 15.41
N VAL A 154 3.07 -2.08 15.80
CA VAL A 154 2.05 -1.59 16.75
C VAL A 154 2.21 -2.21 18.12
N VAL A 155 2.37 -3.55 18.17
CA VAL A 155 2.62 -4.28 19.41
C VAL A 155 4.09 -4.15 19.83
N GLU A 156 5.01 -3.95 18.85
CA GLU A 156 6.45 -3.96 19.05
C GLU A 156 6.91 -5.26 19.74
N ASP A 157 6.40 -6.40 19.22
CA ASP A 157 6.67 -7.73 19.76
C ASP A 157 8.18 -8.00 19.82
N GLU A 158 8.72 -8.10 21.05
CA GLU A 158 10.16 -8.27 21.27
C GLU A 158 10.68 -9.59 20.67
N GLY A 159 9.88 -10.67 20.68
CA GLY A 159 10.27 -11.95 20.09
C GLY A 159 10.48 -11.85 18.58
N LEU A 160 9.56 -11.16 17.89
CA LEU A 160 9.69 -10.90 16.45
C LEU A 160 10.78 -9.86 16.13
N ALA A 161 10.97 -8.86 16.99
CA ALA A 161 12.01 -7.85 16.82
C ALA A 161 13.45 -8.44 16.96
N HIS A 162 13.61 -9.55 17.68
CA HIS A 162 14.88 -10.28 17.77
C HIS A 162 15.13 -11.25 16.60
N ALA A 163 14.12 -11.59 15.84
CA ALA A 163 14.28 -12.40 14.64
C ALA A 163 15.07 -11.62 13.57
N SER A 164 15.95 -12.31 12.87
CA SER A 164 16.66 -11.68 11.76
C SER A 164 15.70 -11.36 10.62
N ARG A 165 15.97 -10.28 9.88
CA ARG A 165 15.16 -9.93 8.70
C ARG A 165 15.04 -11.06 7.68
N PRO A 166 16.11 -11.81 7.31
CA PRO A 166 16.00 -12.96 6.44
C PRO A 166 15.06 -14.04 6.99
N GLU A 167 15.08 -14.28 8.31
CA GLU A 167 14.19 -15.25 8.94
C GLU A 167 12.72 -14.82 8.84
N LEU A 168 12.42 -13.54 9.08
CA LEU A 168 11.06 -12.99 8.90
C LEU A 168 10.60 -13.13 7.45
N ILE A 169 11.46 -12.79 6.47
CA ILE A 169 11.15 -12.92 5.05
C ILE A 169 10.81 -14.35 4.70
N THR A 170 11.67 -15.31 5.07
CA THR A 170 11.44 -16.73 4.74
C THR A 170 10.18 -17.27 5.41
N ARG A 171 9.97 -17.05 6.70
CA ARG A 171 8.83 -17.63 7.43
C ARG A 171 7.50 -16.99 7.04
N TYR A 172 7.42 -15.67 7.03
CA TYR A 172 6.19 -14.97 6.66
C TYR A 172 5.94 -15.01 5.15
N GLY A 173 7.00 -15.05 4.34
CA GLY A 173 6.90 -15.33 2.92
C GLY A 173 6.27 -16.69 2.62
N ALA A 174 6.70 -17.73 3.34
CA ALA A 174 6.10 -19.08 3.23
C ALA A 174 4.63 -19.10 3.68
N LEU A 175 4.28 -18.41 4.79
CA LEU A 175 2.88 -18.29 5.23
C LEU A 175 2.02 -17.55 4.20
N LEU A 176 2.54 -16.44 3.66
CA LEU A 176 1.87 -15.69 2.62
C LEU A 176 1.67 -16.56 1.36
N GLN A 177 2.70 -17.30 0.94
CA GLN A 177 2.63 -18.21 -0.20
C GLN A 177 1.62 -19.33 0.02
N GLN A 178 1.57 -19.89 1.21
CA GLN A 178 0.58 -20.90 1.57
C GLN A 178 -0.86 -20.36 1.49
N ALA A 179 -1.09 -19.11 1.93
CA ALA A 179 -2.40 -18.49 1.82
C ALA A 179 -2.85 -18.30 0.35
N LEU A 180 -1.91 -18.22 -0.59
CA LEU A 180 -2.21 -18.08 -2.03
C LEU A 180 -2.42 -19.42 -2.73
N THR A 181 -2.03 -20.56 -2.11
CA THR A 181 -2.13 -21.88 -2.70
C THR A 181 -3.56 -22.44 -2.57
N PRO A 182 -4.15 -23.04 -3.62
CA PRO A 182 -5.43 -23.71 -3.52
C PRO A 182 -5.39 -24.84 -2.48
N THR A 183 -6.49 -25.00 -1.75
CA THR A 183 -6.66 -26.11 -0.80
C THR A 183 -7.09 -27.38 -1.53
#